data_cf2c3b71bf4995ae94beedb46d3e0b5f
#
_entry.id   cf2c3b71bf4995ae94beedb46d3e0b5f
#
_cell.length_a   1.000
_cell.length_b   1.000
_cell.length_c   1.000
_cell.angle_alpha   90.00
_cell.angle_beta   90.00
_cell.angle_gamma   90.00
#
_symmetry.space_group_name_H-M   'P 1'
#
loop_
_entity.id
_entity.type
_entity.pdbx_description
1 polymer ?
#
loop_
_entity_poly.entity_id
_entity_poly.type
_entity_poly.pdbx_seq_one_letter_code
_entity_poly.pdbx_strand_id
1 'polypeptide(L)'
;MKVEFLKKFSMDLDDVKTRPVKQALIRVIELMEATDSLDKIPNTKKLKGHKSAYRTRVGDYRLGFFSENSTILLARFVHRKDIYKI
;
A
#
# COMPACT_ATOMS: atom_id res chain seq x y z
N MET A 1 8.88 -6.70 7.77
CA MET A 1 7.65 -6.55 8.57
C MET A 1 6.60 -7.56 8.14
N LYS A 2 5.72 -7.94 9.04
CA LYS A 2 4.58 -8.77 8.68
C LYS A 2 3.61 -7.94 7.84
N VAL A 3 3.05 -8.53 6.78
CA VAL A 3 2.09 -7.85 5.91
C VAL A 3 0.79 -8.63 5.91
N GLU A 4 -0.32 -7.92 6.17
CA GLU A 4 -1.66 -8.49 6.14
C GLU A 4 -2.53 -7.72 5.15
N PHE A 5 -3.48 -8.41 4.54
CA PHE A 5 -4.38 -7.83 3.54
C PHE A 5 -5.75 -7.64 4.16
N LEU A 6 -6.21 -6.40 4.20
CA LEU A 6 -7.57 -6.12 4.63
C LEU A 6 -8.54 -6.42 3.47
N LYS A 7 -9.79 -6.65 3.80
CA LYS A 7 -10.80 -7.08 2.83
C LYS A 7 -10.94 -6.11 1.65
N LYS A 8 -11.00 -4.80 1.93
CA LYS A 8 -11.16 -3.80 0.86
C LYS A 8 -9.97 -3.76 -0.08
N PHE A 9 -8.76 -3.96 0.45
CA PHE A 9 -7.58 -4.05 -0.39
C PHE A 9 -7.69 -5.23 -1.36
N SER A 10 -8.11 -6.39 -0.87
CA SER A 10 -8.28 -7.57 -1.72
C SER A 10 -9.34 -7.33 -2.81
N MET A 11 -10.40 -6.62 -2.48
CA MET A 11 -11.42 -6.25 -3.46
C MET A 11 -10.89 -5.27 -4.49
N ASP A 12 -10.11 -4.27 -4.05
CA ASP A 12 -9.48 -3.32 -4.97
C ASP A 12 -8.56 -4.05 -5.95
N LEU A 13 -7.84 -5.05 -5.46
CA LEU A 13 -6.90 -5.81 -6.26
C LEU A 13 -7.59 -6.55 -7.40
N ASP A 14 -8.81 -7.03 -7.18
CA ASP A 14 -9.60 -7.71 -8.22
C ASP A 14 -9.95 -6.77 -9.37
N ASP A 15 -10.01 -5.47 -9.12
CA ASP A 15 -10.31 -4.47 -10.15
C ASP A 15 -9.10 -4.05 -10.98
N VAL A 16 -7.90 -4.46 -10.58
CA VAL A 16 -6.69 -4.13 -11.32
C VAL A 16 -6.52 -5.13 -12.46
N LYS A 17 -6.57 -4.63 -13.69
CA LYS A 17 -6.56 -5.49 -14.87
C LYS A 17 -5.20 -5.60 -15.55
N THR A 18 -4.26 -4.73 -15.25
CA THR A 18 -2.96 -4.73 -15.94
C THR A 18 -1.91 -5.48 -15.15
N ARG A 19 -1.19 -6.36 -15.85
CA ARG A 19 -0.10 -7.13 -15.25
C ARG A 19 1.03 -6.24 -14.71
N PRO A 20 1.48 -5.21 -15.44
CA PRO A 20 2.57 -4.36 -14.93
C PRO A 20 2.26 -3.72 -13.59
N VAL A 21 1.02 -3.29 -13.36
CA VAL A 21 0.60 -2.70 -12.10
C VAL A 21 0.65 -3.74 -10.98
N LYS A 22 0.15 -4.95 -11.24
CA LYS A 22 0.20 -6.03 -10.25
C LYS A 22 1.62 -6.41 -9.90
N GLN A 23 2.51 -6.46 -10.89
CA GLN A 23 3.92 -6.79 -10.64
C GLN A 23 4.61 -5.71 -9.81
N ALA A 24 4.32 -4.44 -10.09
CA ALA A 24 4.88 -3.34 -9.31
C ALA A 24 4.41 -3.41 -7.86
N LEU A 25 3.13 -3.73 -7.64
CA LEU A 25 2.57 -3.89 -6.30
C LEU A 25 3.25 -5.05 -5.57
N ILE A 26 3.43 -6.19 -6.23
CA ILE A 26 4.10 -7.34 -5.62
C ILE A 26 5.50 -6.97 -5.15
N ARG A 27 6.26 -6.22 -5.95
CA ARG A 27 7.60 -5.77 -5.55
C ARG A 27 7.57 -4.91 -4.30
N VAL A 28 6.59 -4.03 -4.19
CA VAL A 28 6.43 -3.19 -3.00
C VAL A 28 6.12 -4.05 -1.79
N ILE A 29 5.21 -5.01 -1.93
CA ILE A 29 4.85 -5.92 -0.83
C ILE A 29 6.06 -6.75 -0.39
N GLU A 30 6.84 -7.26 -1.34
CA GLU A 30 8.05 -8.01 -1.02
C GLU A 30 9.05 -7.16 -0.26
N LEU A 31 9.20 -5.89 -0.66
CA LEU A 31 10.07 -4.97 0.06
C LEU A 31 9.56 -4.71 1.48
N MET A 32 8.26 -4.55 1.65
CA MET A 32 7.64 -4.39 2.97
C MET A 32 7.91 -5.59 3.86
N GLU A 33 7.85 -6.80 3.31
CA GLU A 33 8.13 -8.01 4.06
C GLU A 33 9.60 -8.14 4.44
N ALA A 34 10.49 -7.65 3.58
CA ALA A 34 11.93 -7.77 3.78
C ALA A 34 12.53 -6.70 4.69
N THR A 35 11.84 -5.57 4.88
CA THR A 35 12.37 -4.44 5.64
C THR A 35 11.87 -4.44 7.08
N ASP A 36 12.64 -3.78 7.94
CA ASP A 36 12.26 -3.53 9.33
C ASP A 36 11.91 -2.06 9.57
N SER A 37 11.96 -1.23 8.53
CA SER A 37 11.71 0.21 8.65
C SER A 37 10.99 0.74 7.43
N LEU A 38 9.97 1.58 7.67
CA LEU A 38 9.21 2.24 6.60
C LEU A 38 10.07 3.19 5.78
N ASP A 39 11.16 3.71 6.36
CA ASP A 39 12.07 4.62 5.66
C ASP A 39 12.71 3.97 4.45
N LYS A 40 12.75 2.64 4.41
CA LYS A 40 13.36 1.89 3.31
C LYS A 40 12.39 1.62 2.17
N ILE A 41 11.13 2.03 2.31
CA ILE A 41 10.12 1.85 1.28
C ILE A 41 9.99 3.17 0.51
N PRO A 42 10.46 3.23 -0.76
CA PRO A 42 10.43 4.49 -1.51
C PRO A 42 9.02 4.95 -1.82
N ASN A 43 8.87 6.24 -2.07
CA ASN A 43 7.60 6.85 -2.48
C ASN A 43 6.50 6.72 -1.44
N THR A 44 6.87 6.64 -0.17
CA THR A 44 5.93 6.46 0.94
C THR A 44 5.85 7.73 1.78
N LYS A 45 4.63 8.13 2.12
CA LYS A 45 4.36 9.30 2.95
C LYS A 45 3.40 8.94 4.07
N LYS A 46 3.62 9.52 5.24
CA LYS A 46 2.66 9.43 6.33
C LYS A 46 1.50 10.39 6.02
N LEU A 47 0.26 9.95 6.27
CA LEU A 47 -0.92 10.77 6.04
C LEU A 47 -1.16 11.70 7.22
N LYS A 48 -1.48 12.97 6.94
CA LYS A 48 -1.78 13.95 7.98
C LYS A 48 -3.05 13.57 8.73
N GLY A 49 -3.05 13.80 10.03
CA GLY A 49 -4.22 13.52 10.85
C GLY A 49 -4.39 12.07 11.26
N HIS A 50 -3.45 11.19 10.88
CA HIS A 50 -3.50 9.76 11.21
C HIS A 50 -2.18 9.33 11.82
N LYS A 51 -2.24 8.61 12.91
CA LYS A 51 -1.03 8.18 13.62
C LYS A 51 -0.28 7.08 12.89
N SER A 52 -1.00 6.19 12.20
CA SER A 52 -0.43 4.99 11.63
C SER A 52 -0.73 4.81 10.15
N ALA A 53 -1.37 5.78 9.50
CA ALA A 53 -1.77 5.66 8.10
C ALA A 53 -0.72 6.22 7.16
N TYR A 54 -0.42 5.46 6.12
CA TYR A 54 0.60 5.78 5.13
C TYR A 54 0.08 5.53 3.73
N ARG A 55 0.77 6.11 2.76
CA ARG A 55 0.43 5.93 1.35
C ARG A 55 1.71 5.79 0.55
N THR A 56 1.76 4.77 -0.31
CA THR A 56 2.87 4.54 -1.23
C THR A 56 2.39 4.72 -2.67
N ARG A 57 3.16 5.48 -3.44
CA ARG A 57 2.88 5.63 -4.87
C ARG A 57 3.40 4.40 -5.62
N VAL A 58 2.53 3.76 -6.39
CA VAL A 58 2.87 2.60 -7.22
C VAL A 58 2.38 2.91 -8.64
N GLY A 59 3.23 3.58 -9.44
CA GLY A 59 2.83 4.05 -10.75
C GLY A 59 1.67 5.04 -10.64
N ASP A 60 0.60 4.78 -11.38
CA ASP A 60 -0.61 5.60 -11.32
C ASP A 60 -1.56 5.19 -10.18
N TYR A 61 -1.15 4.24 -9.38
CA TYR A 61 -1.94 3.75 -8.25
C TYR A 61 -1.37 4.22 -6.94
N ARG A 62 -2.21 4.16 -5.93
CA ARG A 62 -1.82 4.51 -4.55
C ARG A 62 -2.19 3.37 -3.63
N LEU A 63 -1.21 2.94 -2.86
CA LEU A 63 -1.37 1.88 -1.87
C LEU A 63 -1.52 2.54 -0.51
N GLY A 64 -2.72 2.45 0.07
CA GLY A 64 -2.97 2.94 1.42
C GLY A 64 -2.81 1.80 2.42
N PHE A 65 -2.10 2.05 3.50
CA PHE A 65 -1.87 1.03 4.51
C PHE A 65 -1.70 1.63 5.89
N PHE A 66 -1.85 0.79 6.91
CA PHE A 66 -1.56 1.15 8.29
C PHE A 66 -0.30 0.40 8.73
N SER A 67 0.48 1.02 9.60
CA SER A 67 1.67 0.38 10.17
C SER A 67 1.58 0.46 11.69
N GLU A 68 1.47 -0.69 12.33
CA GLU A 68 1.35 -0.80 13.78
C GLU A 68 2.07 -2.05 14.26
N ASN A 69 2.88 -1.91 15.32
CA ASN A 69 3.54 -3.05 15.97
C ASN A 69 4.29 -3.94 14.99
N SER A 70 5.06 -3.35 14.09
CA SER A 70 5.83 -4.05 13.06
C SER A 70 4.98 -4.86 12.08
N THR A 71 3.70 -4.52 11.98
CA THR A 71 2.78 -5.13 11.02
C THR A 71 2.25 -4.06 10.08
N ILE A 72 2.22 -4.37 8.80
CA ILE A 72 1.65 -3.51 7.77
C ILE A 72 0.30 -4.11 7.36
N LEU A 73 -0.76 -3.30 7.47
CA LEU A 73 -2.10 -3.69 7.07
C LEU A 73 -2.45 -2.98 5.77
N LEU A 74 -2.46 -3.72 4.66
CA LEU A 74 -2.79 -3.14 3.35
C LEU A 74 -4.29 -2.89 3.31
N ALA A 75 -4.67 -1.61 3.17
CA ALA A 75 -6.05 -1.18 3.32
C ALA A 75 -6.75 -0.89 1.99
N ARG A 76 -6.08 -0.20 1.08
CA ARG A 76 -6.67 0.18 -0.21
C ARG A 76 -5.60 0.19 -1.31
N PHE A 77 -6.03 -0.09 -2.54
CA PHE A 77 -5.17 0.05 -3.71
C PHE A 77 -5.99 0.61 -4.85
N VAL A 78 -5.87 1.92 -5.08
CA VAL A 78 -6.74 2.63 -6.03
C VAL A 78 -5.93 3.50 -6.98
N HIS A 79 -6.50 3.76 -8.15
CA HIS A 79 -5.92 4.66 -9.13
C HIS A 79 -5.86 6.08 -8.53
N ARG A 80 -4.84 6.85 -8.90
CA ARG A 80 -4.67 8.22 -8.39
C ARG A 80 -5.89 9.12 -8.57
N LYS A 81 -6.73 8.82 -9.55
CA LYS A 81 -7.98 9.57 -9.77
C LYS A 81 -8.97 9.38 -8.63
N ASP A 82 -8.88 8.24 -7.94
CA ASP A 82 -9.84 7.85 -6.92
C ASP A 82 -9.31 8.00 -5.50
N ILE A 83 -8.10 8.56 -5.36
CA ILE A 83 -7.43 8.61 -4.05
C ILE A 83 -8.20 9.41 -3.00
N TYR A 84 -8.99 10.40 -3.44
CA TYR A 84 -9.75 11.23 -2.52
C TYR A 84 -11.02 10.55 -2.00
N LYS A 85 -11.30 9.34 -2.47
CA LYS A 85 -12.46 8.55 -2.04
C LYS A 85 -12.12 7.57 -0.91
N ILE A 86 -10.88 7.59 -0.45
CA ILE A 86 -10.43 6.63 0.57
C ILE A 86 -9.96 7.31 1.86
#